data_40bde409f438e054aeaff7bbc67dd890
#
_entry.id   40bde409f438e054aeaff7bbc67dd890
#
_cell.length_a   1.000
_cell.length_b   1.000
_cell.length_c   1.000
_cell.angle_alpha   90.00
_cell.angle_beta   90.00
_cell.angle_gamma   90.00
#
_symmetry.space_group_name_H-M   'P 1'
#
loop_
_entity.id
_entity.type
_entity.pdbx_description
1 polymer ?
#
loop_
_entity_poly.entity_id
_entity_poly.type
_entity_poly.pdbx_seq_one_letter_code
_entity_poly.pdbx_strand_id
1 'polypeptide(L)'
;ITAPLIAAQIEAESGWNPDAKSPVGAVGISQFMPGTWVTQGGDYNGDGHADPLDPADAIPSQGHFMCSIVEALKTSVASGAVAATIQEAALAGYNAGPGNVITYGGVPPFPETRNYVVKILALMIKYQAAQEATAVGGSLGDALEWAKSIAMDDTNHYVLGSQGPTAWDCSGLTGAFMARLGVALPRTAREQSTAPGGVDVPYDQMQPGDLIFWAWGDGSWHTAIALGGGQMVSADSPESGINIEPVFPGVRNVRRFL
;
A
#
# COMPACT_ATOMS: atom_id res chain seq x y z
N ILE A 1 -8.31 8.57 6.26
CA ILE A 1 -6.95 8.74 6.82
C ILE A 1 -6.14 7.51 6.45
N THR A 2 -4.92 7.70 5.95
CA THR A 2 -4.03 6.64 5.47
C THR A 2 -2.79 6.52 6.35
N ALA A 3 -2.15 5.35 6.39
CA ALA A 3 -0.92 5.14 7.15
C ALA A 3 0.21 6.11 6.74
N PRO A 4 0.47 6.40 5.44
CA PRO A 4 1.42 7.43 5.03
C PRO A 4 1.13 8.82 5.59
N LEU A 5 -0.14 9.22 5.73
CA LEU A 5 -0.50 10.52 6.30
C LEU A 5 -0.16 10.57 7.80
N ILE A 6 -0.49 9.53 8.56
CA ILE A 6 -0.16 9.44 9.99
C ILE A 6 1.36 9.43 10.19
N ALA A 7 2.12 8.64 9.40
CA ALA A 7 3.57 8.59 9.47
C ALA A 7 4.22 9.96 9.18
N ALA A 8 3.74 10.65 8.15
CA ALA A 8 4.20 12.00 7.80
C ALA A 8 3.91 13.02 8.91
N GLN A 9 2.75 12.90 9.54
CA GLN A 9 2.34 13.75 10.65
C GLN A 9 3.23 13.51 11.87
N ILE A 10 3.49 12.26 12.25
CA ILE A 10 4.39 11.91 13.37
C ILE A 10 5.81 12.45 13.12
N GLU A 11 6.35 12.32 11.90
CA GLU A 11 7.66 12.88 11.57
C GLU A 11 7.64 14.43 11.71
N ALA A 12 6.56 15.08 11.35
CA ALA A 12 6.43 16.52 11.47
C ALA A 12 6.32 17.00 12.93
N GLU A 13 5.58 16.24 13.77
CA GLU A 13 5.30 16.55 15.17
C GLU A 13 6.53 16.38 16.08
N SER A 14 7.16 15.22 16.00
CA SER A 14 8.21 14.84 16.97
C SER A 14 9.50 14.31 16.35
N GLY A 15 9.53 14.11 15.02
CA GLY A 15 10.62 13.37 14.38
C GLY A 15 10.73 11.91 14.89
N TRP A 16 9.59 11.29 15.21
CA TRP A 16 9.51 9.95 15.77
C TRP A 16 10.04 9.82 17.22
N ASN A 17 10.18 10.93 17.93
CA ASN A 17 10.65 10.91 19.33
C ASN A 17 9.46 10.74 20.30
N PRO A 18 9.32 9.59 20.99
CA PRO A 18 8.23 9.38 21.94
C PRO A 18 8.32 10.27 23.19
N ASP A 19 9.51 10.75 23.52
CA ASP A 19 9.74 11.62 24.69
C ASP A 19 9.64 13.13 24.35
N ALA A 20 9.22 13.49 23.14
CA ALA A 20 9.16 14.87 22.70
C ALA A 20 8.20 15.70 23.58
N LYS A 21 8.63 16.92 23.94
CA LYS A 21 7.83 17.90 24.68
C LYS A 21 7.96 19.26 24.03
N SER A 22 6.83 19.86 23.69
CA SER A 22 6.81 21.22 23.16
C SER A 22 6.83 22.28 24.26
N PRO A 23 7.26 23.50 23.96
CA PRO A 23 7.20 24.61 24.91
C PRO A 23 5.79 24.94 25.42
N VAL A 24 4.76 24.58 24.66
CA VAL A 24 3.35 24.83 25.01
C VAL A 24 2.68 23.63 25.68
N GLY A 25 3.45 22.57 25.97
CA GLY A 25 2.98 21.41 26.75
C GLY A 25 2.42 20.24 25.95
N ALA A 26 2.59 20.21 24.62
CA ALA A 26 2.29 19.00 23.85
C ALA A 26 3.35 17.92 24.13
N VAL A 27 2.94 16.65 24.19
CA VAL A 27 3.81 15.54 24.59
C VAL A 27 3.68 14.33 23.68
N GLY A 28 4.76 13.54 23.68
CA GLY A 28 4.82 12.24 23.02
C GLY A 28 5.06 12.30 21.51
N ILE A 29 5.03 11.15 20.90
CA ILE A 29 5.31 10.96 19.47
C ILE A 29 4.33 11.72 18.58
N SER A 30 3.07 11.87 19.02
CA SER A 30 1.97 12.52 18.29
C SER A 30 1.66 13.95 18.79
N GLN A 31 2.46 14.47 19.73
CA GLN A 31 2.35 15.82 20.31
C GLN A 31 0.92 16.17 20.78
N PHE A 32 0.30 15.28 21.55
CA PHE A 32 -0.99 15.57 22.15
C PHE A 32 -0.90 16.65 23.23
N MET A 33 -1.78 17.63 23.14
CA MET A 33 -2.03 18.51 24.26
C MET A 33 -2.74 17.74 25.40
N PRO A 34 -2.42 17.99 26.69
CA PRO A 34 -3.04 17.26 27.80
C PRO A 34 -4.57 17.30 27.78
N GLY A 35 -5.18 18.41 27.43
CA GLY A 35 -6.63 18.54 27.32
C GLY A 35 -7.23 17.72 26.18
N THR A 36 -6.52 17.60 25.06
CA THR A 36 -6.94 16.77 23.92
C THR A 36 -6.79 15.28 24.27
N TRP A 37 -5.71 14.91 24.97
CA TRP A 37 -5.49 13.52 25.39
C TRP A 37 -6.64 12.97 26.24
N VAL A 38 -7.15 13.77 27.18
CA VAL A 38 -8.27 13.35 28.05
C VAL A 38 -9.51 12.90 27.25
N THR A 39 -9.72 13.46 26.06
CA THR A 39 -10.92 13.19 25.25
C THR A 39 -10.66 12.29 24.04
N GLN A 40 -9.42 12.20 23.57
CA GLN A 40 -9.04 11.50 22.34
C GLN A 40 -8.04 10.37 22.57
N GLY A 41 -7.37 10.32 23.72
CA GLY A 41 -6.44 9.27 24.10
C GLY A 41 -7.15 7.99 24.52
N GLY A 42 -6.56 6.85 24.26
CA GLY A 42 -7.06 5.53 24.63
C GLY A 42 -5.92 4.56 24.94
N ASP A 43 -6.23 3.55 25.74
CA ASP A 43 -5.36 2.38 25.95
C ASP A 43 -5.59 1.41 24.80
N TYR A 44 -4.65 1.35 23.88
CA TYR A 44 -4.71 0.49 22.69
C TYR A 44 -3.78 -0.73 22.79
N ASN A 45 -2.82 -0.74 23.72
CA ASN A 45 -1.98 -1.88 24.01
C ASN A 45 -2.59 -2.85 25.05
N GLY A 46 -3.63 -2.39 25.80
CA GLY A 46 -4.37 -3.20 26.78
C GLY A 46 -3.65 -3.38 28.11
N ASP A 47 -2.72 -2.49 28.46
CA ASP A 47 -1.98 -2.55 29.73
C ASP A 47 -2.72 -1.89 30.91
N GLY A 48 -3.87 -1.29 30.66
CA GLY A 48 -4.74 -0.62 31.63
C GLY A 48 -4.43 0.86 31.82
N HIS A 49 -3.52 1.44 31.03
CA HIS A 49 -3.11 2.84 31.12
C HIS A 49 -3.09 3.48 29.74
N ALA A 50 -3.86 4.53 29.53
CA ALA A 50 -3.74 5.37 28.33
C ALA A 50 -2.62 6.39 28.51
N ASP A 51 -1.46 6.19 27.85
CA ASP A 51 -0.26 7.03 27.99
C ASP A 51 0.11 7.73 26.68
N PRO A 52 0.13 9.10 26.63
CA PRO A 52 0.55 9.82 25.42
C PRO A 52 2.04 9.67 25.09
N LEU A 53 2.85 9.16 26.03
CA LEU A 53 4.27 8.87 25.83
C LEU A 53 4.49 7.44 25.30
N ASP A 54 3.48 6.57 25.38
CA ASP A 54 3.54 5.23 24.75
C ASP A 54 3.11 5.33 23.29
N PRO A 55 4.00 5.02 22.31
CA PRO A 55 3.63 4.98 20.90
C PRO A 55 2.49 4.01 20.57
N ALA A 56 2.34 2.92 21.35
CA ALA A 56 1.30 1.92 21.12
C ALA A 56 -0.11 2.48 21.44
N ASP A 57 -0.20 3.48 22.28
CA ASP A 57 -1.43 4.23 22.57
C ASP A 57 -1.55 5.48 21.74
N ALA A 58 -0.45 6.25 21.63
CA ALA A 58 -0.47 7.56 21.00
C ALA A 58 -0.76 7.51 19.49
N ILE A 59 -0.19 6.53 18.77
CA ILE A 59 -0.38 6.44 17.31
C ILE A 59 -1.82 6.05 16.94
N PRO A 60 -2.43 5.01 17.53
CA PRO A 60 -3.85 4.73 17.29
C PRO A 60 -4.76 5.87 17.72
N SER A 61 -4.50 6.50 18.88
CA SER A 61 -5.25 7.68 19.34
C SER A 61 -5.20 8.83 18.32
N GLN A 62 -4.04 9.10 17.72
CA GLN A 62 -3.88 10.09 16.65
C GLN A 62 -4.75 9.74 15.45
N GLY A 63 -4.73 8.48 15.01
CA GLY A 63 -5.56 7.99 13.90
C GLY A 63 -7.06 8.21 14.17
N HIS A 64 -7.53 7.86 15.35
CA HIS A 64 -8.91 8.09 15.78
C HIS A 64 -9.27 9.57 15.85
N PHE A 65 -8.39 10.39 16.39
CA PHE A 65 -8.61 11.85 16.44
C PHE A 65 -8.68 12.46 15.04
N MET A 66 -7.80 12.08 14.13
CA MET A 66 -7.84 12.51 12.73
C MET A 66 -9.14 12.07 12.05
N CYS A 67 -9.65 10.86 12.30
CA CYS A 67 -10.94 10.41 11.80
C CYS A 67 -12.09 11.26 12.35
N SER A 68 -12.08 11.62 13.63
CA SER A 68 -13.11 12.47 14.23
C SER A 68 -13.13 13.88 13.62
N ILE A 69 -11.95 14.44 13.30
CA ILE A 69 -11.83 15.73 12.61
C ILE A 69 -12.39 15.63 11.18
N VAL A 70 -12.08 14.55 10.45
CA VAL A 70 -12.65 14.29 9.10
C VAL A 70 -14.18 14.25 9.18
N GLU A 71 -14.75 13.51 10.14
CA GLU A 71 -16.20 13.45 10.32
C GLU A 71 -16.81 14.84 10.58
N ALA A 72 -16.16 15.67 11.38
CA ALA A 72 -16.62 17.02 11.66
C ALA A 72 -16.57 17.96 10.44
N LEU A 73 -15.63 17.74 9.52
CA LEU A 73 -15.38 18.64 8.38
C LEU A 73 -15.93 18.15 7.04
N LYS A 74 -16.21 16.86 6.88
CA LYS A 74 -16.56 16.25 5.57
C LYS A 74 -17.74 16.92 4.86
N THR A 75 -18.77 17.31 5.60
CA THR A 75 -19.94 17.96 5.01
C THR A 75 -19.61 19.37 4.51
N SER A 76 -18.82 20.13 5.27
CA SER A 76 -18.39 21.49 4.89
C SER A 76 -17.44 21.48 3.70
N VAL A 77 -16.56 20.48 3.61
CA VAL A 77 -15.69 20.28 2.45
C VAL A 77 -16.51 19.85 1.23
N ALA A 78 -17.42 18.89 1.37
CA ALA A 78 -18.24 18.38 0.26
C ALA A 78 -19.17 19.45 -0.30
N SER A 79 -19.67 20.37 0.52
CA SER A 79 -20.53 21.49 0.10
C SER A 79 -19.75 22.68 -0.49
N GLY A 80 -18.41 22.68 -0.41
CA GLY A 80 -17.56 23.80 -0.81
C GLY A 80 -17.53 24.95 0.21
N ALA A 81 -18.18 24.81 1.38
CA ALA A 81 -18.08 25.80 2.46
C ALA A 81 -16.68 25.88 3.08
N VAL A 82 -15.91 24.80 2.96
CA VAL A 82 -14.48 24.74 3.26
C VAL A 82 -13.72 24.49 1.94
N ALA A 83 -12.99 25.48 1.47
CA ALA A 83 -12.23 25.44 0.21
C ALA A 83 -10.84 24.80 0.43
N ALA A 84 -10.84 23.50 0.74
CA ALA A 84 -9.65 22.68 0.95
C ALA A 84 -9.97 21.21 0.63
N THR A 85 -8.96 20.41 0.32
CA THR A 85 -9.13 18.95 0.31
C THR A 85 -9.41 18.44 1.73
N ILE A 86 -10.01 17.26 1.85
CA ILE A 86 -10.29 16.70 3.18
C ILE A 86 -9.02 16.44 4.00
N GLN A 87 -7.89 16.11 3.33
CA GLN A 87 -6.60 15.94 3.99
C GLN A 87 -6.06 17.27 4.51
N GLU A 88 -6.08 18.34 3.70
CA GLU A 88 -5.66 19.68 4.15
C GLU A 88 -6.51 20.18 5.31
N ALA A 89 -7.84 20.02 5.21
CA ALA A 89 -8.77 20.40 6.23
C ALA A 89 -8.55 19.61 7.54
N ALA A 90 -8.30 18.31 7.45
CA ALA A 90 -8.04 17.47 8.62
C ALA A 90 -6.72 17.81 9.31
N LEU A 91 -5.65 18.04 8.55
CA LEU A 91 -4.37 18.49 9.08
C LEU A 91 -4.47 19.87 9.74
N ALA A 92 -5.13 20.82 9.08
CA ALA A 92 -5.39 22.13 9.65
C ALA A 92 -6.26 22.04 10.91
N GLY A 93 -7.24 21.14 10.92
CA GLY A 93 -8.10 20.85 12.07
C GLY A 93 -7.36 20.25 13.25
N TYR A 94 -6.35 19.39 12.99
CA TYR A 94 -5.49 18.86 14.05
C TYR A 94 -4.65 19.95 14.73
N ASN A 95 -4.00 20.80 13.93
CA ASN A 95 -3.11 21.86 14.42
C ASN A 95 -3.86 23.05 15.01
N ALA A 96 -4.90 23.53 14.33
CA ALA A 96 -5.60 24.78 14.71
C ALA A 96 -7.01 24.55 15.28
N GLY A 97 -7.51 23.33 15.27
CA GLY A 97 -8.87 22.99 15.63
C GLY A 97 -9.86 23.08 14.46
N PRO A 98 -10.82 22.15 14.35
CA PRO A 98 -11.78 22.09 13.23
C PRO A 98 -12.69 23.34 13.19
N GLY A 99 -12.97 23.98 14.32
CA GLY A 99 -13.73 25.22 14.37
C GLY A 99 -13.07 26.38 13.60
N ASN A 100 -11.75 26.50 13.66
CA ASN A 100 -11.03 27.50 12.87
C ASN A 100 -11.10 27.19 11.37
N VAL A 101 -11.01 25.92 10.97
CA VAL A 101 -11.15 25.51 9.56
C VAL A 101 -12.52 25.91 9.00
N ILE A 102 -13.58 25.71 9.77
CA ILE A 102 -14.94 26.13 9.40
C ILE A 102 -15.05 27.67 9.36
N THR A 103 -14.55 28.34 10.38
CA THR A 103 -14.64 29.83 10.51
C THR A 103 -13.95 30.52 9.34
N TYR A 104 -12.78 30.01 8.93
CA TYR A 104 -12.02 30.62 7.84
C TYR A 104 -12.37 30.03 6.45
N GLY A 105 -13.28 29.05 6.39
CA GLY A 105 -13.69 28.42 5.14
C GLY A 105 -12.56 27.70 4.41
N GLY A 106 -11.56 27.18 5.13
CA GLY A 106 -10.38 26.50 4.58
C GLY A 106 -9.24 26.43 5.58
N VAL A 107 -8.01 26.23 5.10
CA VAL A 107 -6.81 26.26 5.95
C VAL A 107 -6.67 27.67 6.55
N PRO A 108 -6.72 27.83 7.88
CA PRO A 108 -6.63 29.12 8.52
C PRO A 108 -5.38 29.91 8.12
N PRO A 109 -5.43 31.27 8.10
CA PRO A 109 -4.30 32.10 7.67
C PRO A 109 -3.19 32.19 8.73
N PHE A 110 -3.07 31.20 9.59
CA PHE A 110 -2.02 31.12 10.59
C PHE A 110 -0.75 30.58 9.95
N PRO A 111 0.41 31.27 10.01
CA PRO A 111 1.65 30.81 9.39
C PRO A 111 2.05 29.40 9.83
N GLU A 112 1.89 29.09 11.11
CA GLU A 112 2.18 27.76 11.66
C GLU A 112 1.33 26.67 10.99
N THR A 113 0.00 26.86 10.95
CA THR A 113 -0.93 25.87 10.37
C THR A 113 -0.70 25.67 8.88
N ARG A 114 -0.44 26.74 8.13
CA ARG A 114 -0.14 26.65 6.69
C ARG A 114 1.15 25.88 6.43
N ASN A 115 2.21 26.20 7.18
CA ASN A 115 3.49 25.49 7.08
C ASN A 115 3.36 24.02 7.48
N TYR A 116 2.57 23.73 8.52
CA TYR A 116 2.26 22.39 8.99
C TYR A 116 1.61 21.54 7.89
N VAL A 117 0.53 22.05 7.28
CA VAL A 117 -0.17 21.33 6.20
C VAL A 117 0.77 21.05 5.02
N VAL A 118 1.50 22.08 4.53
CA VAL A 118 2.42 21.93 3.40
C VAL A 118 3.54 20.92 3.71
N LYS A 119 4.15 21.01 4.90
CA LYS A 119 5.22 20.11 5.34
C LYS A 119 4.74 18.65 5.34
N ILE A 120 3.57 18.39 5.94
CA ILE A 120 3.06 17.01 6.08
C ILE A 120 2.65 16.42 4.75
N LEU A 121 2.00 17.19 3.87
CA LEU A 121 1.65 16.69 2.53
C LEU A 121 2.90 16.37 1.71
N ALA A 122 3.97 17.16 1.84
CA ALA A 122 5.26 16.83 1.20
C ALA A 122 5.90 15.55 1.78
N LEU A 123 5.87 15.36 3.11
CA LEU A 123 6.36 14.15 3.76
C LEU A 123 5.50 12.92 3.43
N MET A 124 4.18 13.10 3.23
CA MET A 124 3.29 12.01 2.86
C MET A 124 3.71 11.34 1.54
N ILE A 125 4.20 12.11 0.57
CA ILE A 125 4.73 11.57 -0.69
C ILE A 125 5.90 10.61 -0.42
N LYS A 126 6.81 10.95 0.50
CA LYS A 126 7.93 10.07 0.92
C LYS A 126 7.41 8.74 1.49
N TYR A 127 6.41 8.81 2.37
CA TYR A 127 5.84 7.62 3.00
C TYR A 127 4.97 6.79 2.06
N GLN A 128 4.28 7.42 1.10
CA GLN A 128 3.59 6.72 0.02
C GLN A 128 4.58 5.95 -0.86
N ALA A 129 5.67 6.59 -1.29
CA ALA A 129 6.71 5.92 -2.06
C ALA A 129 7.38 4.77 -1.27
N ALA A 130 7.59 4.94 0.05
CA ALA A 130 8.11 3.88 0.91
C ALA A 130 7.09 2.74 1.09
N GLN A 131 5.80 3.04 1.21
CA GLN A 131 4.74 2.03 1.26
C GLN A 131 4.62 1.28 -0.07
N GLU A 132 4.72 1.98 -1.20
CA GLU A 132 4.77 1.37 -2.52
C GLU A 132 6.03 0.51 -2.68
N ALA A 133 7.19 0.97 -2.20
CA ALA A 133 8.43 0.20 -2.19
C ALA A 133 8.37 -1.03 -1.26
N THR A 134 7.65 -0.95 -0.12
CA THR A 134 7.41 -2.10 0.78
C THR A 134 6.28 -2.98 0.29
N ALA A 135 5.32 -2.46 -0.49
CA ALA A 135 4.37 -3.26 -1.24
C ALA A 135 5.04 -4.04 -2.39
N VAL A 136 6.20 -3.55 -2.88
CA VAL A 136 7.14 -4.28 -3.76
C VAL A 136 7.91 -5.40 -3.01
N GLY A 137 7.89 -5.42 -1.65
CA GLY A 137 8.36 -6.53 -0.81
C GLY A 137 7.20 -7.18 -0.04
N GLY A 138 6.02 -7.25 -0.65
CA GLY A 138 4.82 -7.86 -0.10
C GLY A 138 5.02 -9.33 0.26
N SER A 139 4.22 -9.85 1.20
CA SER A 139 4.25 -11.27 1.48
C SER A 139 3.84 -12.07 0.24
N LEU A 140 4.31 -13.31 0.12
CA LEU A 140 3.89 -14.21 -0.95
C LEU A 140 2.35 -14.32 -1.00
N GLY A 141 1.68 -14.32 0.17
CA GLY A 141 0.23 -14.35 0.27
C GLY A 141 -0.43 -13.15 -0.41
N ASP A 142 0.04 -11.93 -0.12
CA ASP A 142 -0.52 -10.71 -0.71
C ASP A 142 -0.29 -10.66 -2.24
N ALA A 143 0.87 -11.10 -2.70
CA ALA A 143 1.18 -11.17 -4.13
C ALA A 143 0.29 -12.19 -4.85
N LEU A 144 0.01 -13.34 -4.23
CA LEU A 144 -0.91 -14.36 -4.78
C LEU A 144 -2.35 -13.85 -4.83
N GLU A 145 -2.83 -13.18 -3.77
CA GLU A 145 -4.17 -12.56 -3.77
C GLU A 145 -4.27 -11.45 -4.84
N TRP A 146 -3.21 -10.65 -5.03
CA TRP A 146 -3.16 -9.70 -6.13
C TRP A 146 -3.24 -10.40 -7.50
N ALA A 147 -2.48 -11.46 -7.74
CA ALA A 147 -2.52 -12.18 -9.02
C ALA A 147 -3.91 -12.76 -9.29
N LYS A 148 -4.56 -13.31 -8.26
CA LYS A 148 -5.96 -13.78 -8.35
C LYS A 148 -6.92 -12.63 -8.66
N SER A 149 -6.76 -11.46 -8.03
CA SER A 149 -7.62 -10.30 -8.28
C SER A 149 -7.52 -9.81 -9.73
N ILE A 150 -6.34 -9.88 -10.36
CA ILE A 150 -6.17 -9.56 -11.78
C ILE A 150 -6.98 -10.52 -12.66
N ALA A 151 -6.99 -11.82 -12.36
CA ALA A 151 -7.75 -12.81 -13.11
C ALA A 151 -9.26 -12.78 -12.84
N MET A 152 -9.70 -12.21 -11.73
CA MET A 152 -11.11 -12.12 -11.32
C MET A 152 -11.78 -10.79 -11.70
N ASP A 153 -11.02 -9.82 -12.17
CA ASP A 153 -11.51 -8.50 -12.57
C ASP A 153 -11.59 -8.42 -14.09
N ASP A 154 -12.81 -8.43 -14.62
CA ASP A 154 -13.13 -8.40 -16.05
C ASP A 154 -12.61 -7.14 -16.79
N THR A 155 -12.13 -6.12 -16.07
CA THR A 155 -11.45 -4.97 -16.69
C THR A 155 -10.03 -5.30 -17.14
N ASN A 156 -9.43 -6.38 -16.61
CA ASN A 156 -8.14 -6.87 -17.05
C ASN A 156 -8.27 -7.76 -18.29
N HIS A 157 -7.36 -7.60 -19.22
CA HIS A 157 -7.40 -8.35 -20.48
C HIS A 157 -6.00 -8.66 -21.00
N TYR A 158 -5.90 -9.69 -21.83
CA TYR A 158 -4.64 -10.05 -22.46
C TYR A 158 -4.29 -9.10 -23.60
N VAL A 159 -3.07 -8.56 -23.57
CA VAL A 159 -2.46 -7.82 -24.71
C VAL A 159 -0.99 -8.18 -24.77
N LEU A 160 -0.56 -8.78 -25.87
CA LEU A 160 0.84 -9.16 -26.10
C LEU A 160 1.76 -7.90 -25.99
N GLY A 161 2.82 -8.01 -25.21
CA GLY A 161 3.76 -6.90 -24.97
C GLY A 161 3.40 -6.00 -23.80
N SER A 162 2.25 -6.20 -23.13
CA SER A 162 1.79 -5.36 -22.00
C SER A 162 2.23 -5.88 -20.63
N GLN A 163 2.35 -4.94 -19.66
CA GLN A 163 2.80 -5.17 -18.29
C GLN A 163 1.92 -4.44 -17.25
N GLY A 164 0.64 -4.24 -17.55
CA GLY A 164 -0.34 -3.56 -16.71
C GLY A 164 -0.59 -2.10 -17.12
N PRO A 165 -1.42 -1.37 -16.35
CA PRO A 165 -2.10 -1.83 -15.14
C PRO A 165 -3.34 -2.72 -15.40
N THR A 166 -3.99 -2.66 -16.58
CA THR A 166 -5.19 -3.42 -16.94
C THR A 166 -4.99 -4.33 -18.15
N ALA A 167 -3.87 -4.20 -18.87
CA ALA A 167 -3.50 -5.02 -20.00
C ALA A 167 -2.22 -5.81 -19.68
N TRP A 168 -2.23 -7.11 -19.88
CA TRP A 168 -1.15 -8.02 -19.48
C TRP A 168 -0.86 -9.05 -20.56
N ASP A 169 0.42 -9.41 -20.76
CA ASP A 169 0.78 -10.70 -21.34
C ASP A 169 1.31 -11.63 -20.24
N CYS A 170 1.59 -12.89 -20.58
CA CYS A 170 2.03 -13.91 -19.64
C CYS A 170 3.27 -13.47 -18.82
N SER A 171 4.31 -13.01 -19.48
CA SER A 171 5.56 -12.59 -18.84
C SER A 171 5.47 -11.19 -18.19
N GLY A 172 4.58 -10.34 -18.66
CA GLY A 172 4.25 -9.08 -18.00
C GLY A 172 3.57 -9.30 -16.66
N LEU A 173 2.61 -10.22 -16.60
CA LEU A 173 1.92 -10.58 -15.37
C LEU A 173 2.86 -11.24 -14.35
N THR A 174 3.66 -12.25 -14.77
CA THR A 174 4.63 -12.91 -13.88
C THR A 174 5.74 -11.96 -13.44
N GLY A 175 6.20 -11.06 -14.31
CA GLY A 175 7.16 -10.01 -13.95
C GLY A 175 6.62 -9.06 -12.90
N ALA A 176 5.36 -8.60 -13.03
CA ALA A 176 4.71 -7.74 -12.06
C ALA A 176 4.45 -8.46 -10.72
N PHE A 177 4.10 -9.75 -10.76
CA PHE A 177 3.97 -10.60 -9.58
C PHE A 177 5.29 -10.69 -8.80
N MET A 178 6.38 -11.01 -9.48
CA MET A 178 7.70 -11.15 -8.85
C MET A 178 8.26 -9.79 -8.38
N ALA A 179 7.98 -8.71 -9.09
CA ALA A 179 8.34 -7.37 -8.66
C ALA A 179 7.70 -6.98 -7.31
N ARG A 180 6.46 -7.43 -7.04
CA ARG A 180 5.80 -7.26 -5.72
C ARG A 180 6.52 -7.99 -4.59
N LEU A 181 7.31 -9.01 -4.92
CA LEU A 181 8.14 -9.78 -3.98
C LEU A 181 9.60 -9.31 -3.95
N GLY A 182 9.89 -8.17 -4.62
CA GLY A 182 11.23 -7.59 -4.68
C GLY A 182 12.17 -8.27 -5.67
N VAL A 183 11.65 -9.15 -6.54
CA VAL A 183 12.42 -9.86 -7.55
C VAL A 183 12.21 -9.24 -8.93
N ALA A 184 13.28 -8.69 -9.52
CA ALA A 184 13.27 -8.17 -10.88
C ALA A 184 13.52 -9.30 -11.88
N LEU A 185 12.58 -9.51 -12.81
CA LEU A 185 12.71 -10.49 -13.87
C LEU A 185 12.89 -9.84 -15.25
N PRO A 186 13.53 -10.53 -16.21
CA PRO A 186 13.58 -10.13 -17.60
C PRO A 186 12.18 -10.04 -18.23
N ARG A 187 12.10 -9.36 -19.40
CA ARG A 187 10.82 -9.08 -20.04
C ARG A 187 10.09 -10.31 -20.59
N THR A 188 10.78 -11.25 -21.14
CA THR A 188 10.15 -12.36 -21.87
C THR A 188 10.09 -13.65 -21.06
N ALA A 189 9.05 -14.49 -21.28
CA ALA A 189 8.91 -15.79 -20.64
C ALA A 189 10.15 -16.69 -20.83
N ARG A 190 10.77 -16.63 -22.01
CA ARG A 190 11.98 -17.37 -22.31
C ARG A 190 13.15 -16.95 -21.40
N GLU A 191 13.38 -15.67 -21.24
CA GLU A 191 14.45 -15.13 -20.38
C GLU A 191 14.14 -15.38 -18.90
N GLN A 192 12.88 -15.27 -18.49
CA GLN A 192 12.45 -15.56 -17.11
C GLN A 192 12.71 -17.03 -16.76
N SER A 193 12.52 -17.96 -17.70
CA SER A 193 12.71 -19.40 -17.48
C SER A 193 14.14 -19.80 -17.09
N THR A 194 15.11 -18.92 -17.35
CA THR A 194 16.54 -19.12 -17.04
C THR A 194 17.13 -17.96 -16.25
N ALA A 195 16.31 -17.05 -15.74
CA ALA A 195 16.76 -15.87 -15.03
C ALA A 195 17.63 -16.22 -13.80
N PRO A 196 18.70 -15.46 -13.52
CA PRO A 196 19.50 -15.66 -12.32
C PRO A 196 18.66 -15.43 -11.05
N GLY A 197 19.06 -16.07 -9.95
CA GLY A 197 18.35 -15.99 -8.66
C GLY A 197 17.22 -17.01 -8.49
N GLY A 198 16.71 -17.62 -9.57
CA GLY A 198 15.76 -18.71 -9.46
C GLY A 198 16.44 -20.08 -9.47
N VAL A 199 15.82 -21.06 -8.82
CA VAL A 199 16.22 -22.47 -8.83
C VAL A 199 15.18 -23.31 -9.55
N ASP A 200 15.62 -24.36 -10.26
CA ASP A 200 14.71 -25.32 -10.86
C ASP A 200 14.06 -26.19 -9.78
N VAL A 201 12.74 -26.34 -9.87
CA VAL A 201 11.93 -27.13 -8.95
C VAL A 201 11.31 -28.31 -9.71
N PRO A 202 11.41 -29.55 -9.19
CA PRO A 202 10.63 -30.66 -9.75
C PRO A 202 9.13 -30.35 -9.76
N TYR A 203 8.43 -30.73 -10.82
CA TYR A 203 7.00 -30.40 -11.00
C TYR A 203 6.14 -30.87 -9.82
N ASP A 204 6.44 -32.03 -9.26
CA ASP A 204 5.75 -32.61 -8.09
C ASP A 204 6.08 -31.90 -6.77
N GLN A 205 7.08 -31.03 -6.75
CA GLN A 205 7.46 -30.19 -5.61
C GLN A 205 7.08 -28.70 -5.79
N MET A 206 6.29 -28.41 -6.82
CA MET A 206 5.81 -27.06 -7.11
C MET A 206 4.96 -26.52 -5.96
N GLN A 207 5.21 -25.28 -5.56
CA GLN A 207 4.54 -24.57 -4.48
C GLN A 207 3.88 -23.29 -5.00
N PRO A 208 2.91 -22.71 -4.25
CA PRO A 208 2.37 -21.40 -4.57
C PRO A 208 3.49 -20.34 -4.70
N GLY A 209 3.42 -19.55 -5.78
CA GLY A 209 4.41 -18.53 -6.10
C GLY A 209 5.54 -18.98 -7.01
N ASP A 210 5.70 -20.27 -7.26
CA ASP A 210 6.61 -20.75 -8.31
C ASP A 210 6.11 -20.30 -9.69
N LEU A 211 7.04 -20.03 -10.61
CA LEU A 211 6.70 -19.73 -11.99
C LEU A 211 6.81 -20.98 -12.85
N ILE A 212 5.80 -21.21 -13.67
CA ILE A 212 5.67 -22.37 -14.55
C ILE A 212 5.97 -21.93 -15.98
N PHE A 213 6.71 -22.71 -16.72
CA PHE A 213 7.11 -22.37 -18.09
C PHE A 213 6.80 -23.47 -19.09
N TRP A 214 6.35 -23.05 -20.28
CA TRP A 214 6.17 -23.88 -21.46
C TRP A 214 6.99 -23.34 -22.62
N ALA A 215 7.42 -24.25 -23.48
CA ALA A 215 8.09 -23.90 -24.73
C ALA A 215 7.64 -24.86 -25.82
N TRP A 216 7.16 -24.33 -26.92
CA TRP A 216 6.66 -25.12 -28.04
C TRP A 216 7.65 -25.14 -29.21
N GLY A 217 7.46 -26.11 -30.11
CA GLY A 217 8.35 -26.37 -31.23
C GLY A 217 8.39 -25.24 -32.27
N ASP A 218 7.42 -24.33 -32.25
CA ASP A 218 7.38 -23.12 -33.10
C ASP A 218 8.20 -21.95 -32.52
N GLY A 219 8.83 -22.14 -31.37
CA GLY A 219 9.65 -21.13 -30.69
C GLY A 219 8.86 -20.22 -29.74
N SER A 220 7.54 -20.41 -29.60
CA SER A 220 6.74 -19.67 -28.62
C SER A 220 7.01 -20.14 -27.20
N TRP A 221 6.83 -19.20 -26.25
CA TRP A 221 7.00 -19.43 -24.82
C TRP A 221 5.83 -18.88 -24.05
N HIS A 222 5.52 -19.55 -22.95
CA HIS A 222 4.50 -19.12 -22.00
C HIS A 222 4.98 -19.25 -20.57
N THR A 223 4.37 -18.49 -19.66
CA THR A 223 4.64 -18.56 -18.23
C THR A 223 3.39 -18.22 -17.43
N ALA A 224 3.25 -18.85 -16.27
CA ALA A 224 2.14 -18.65 -15.33
C ALA A 224 2.62 -18.69 -13.89
N ILE A 225 1.75 -18.29 -12.95
CA ILE A 225 2.00 -18.25 -11.50
C ILE A 225 1.29 -19.44 -10.87
N ALA A 226 2.03 -20.33 -10.20
CA ALA A 226 1.44 -21.45 -9.46
C ALA A 226 0.65 -20.95 -8.23
N LEU A 227 -0.56 -21.47 -8.04
CA LEU A 227 -1.40 -21.20 -6.86
C LEU A 227 -1.40 -22.35 -5.84
N GLY A 228 -0.81 -23.49 -6.20
CA GLY A 228 -0.94 -24.74 -5.45
C GLY A 228 -2.19 -25.53 -5.84
N GLY A 229 -2.30 -26.77 -5.37
CA GLY A 229 -3.44 -27.64 -5.70
C GLY A 229 -3.62 -27.93 -7.20
N GLY A 230 -2.56 -27.77 -8.02
CA GLY A 230 -2.63 -27.93 -9.47
C GLY A 230 -3.28 -26.75 -10.21
N GLN A 231 -3.47 -25.62 -9.56
CA GLN A 231 -4.04 -24.39 -10.14
C GLN A 231 -2.95 -23.34 -10.41
N MET A 232 -3.22 -22.46 -11.36
CA MET A 232 -2.35 -21.34 -11.71
C MET A 232 -3.15 -20.09 -12.05
N VAL A 233 -2.50 -18.92 -12.03
CA VAL A 233 -2.98 -17.71 -12.74
C VAL A 233 -2.19 -17.60 -14.02
N SER A 234 -2.90 -17.50 -15.14
CA SER A 234 -2.33 -17.43 -16.47
C SER A 234 -2.94 -16.30 -17.30
N ALA A 235 -2.12 -15.60 -18.06
CA ALA A 235 -2.55 -14.67 -19.11
C ALA A 235 -2.23 -15.32 -20.46
N ASP A 236 -3.23 -15.95 -21.09
CA ASP A 236 -3.01 -16.94 -22.16
C ASP A 236 -3.00 -16.34 -23.56
N SER A 237 -4.12 -15.74 -23.95
CA SER A 237 -4.32 -15.22 -25.31
C SER A 237 -5.40 -14.13 -25.31
N PRO A 238 -5.56 -13.37 -26.41
CA PRO A 238 -6.66 -12.43 -26.55
C PRO A 238 -8.05 -13.06 -26.44
N GLU A 239 -8.18 -14.34 -26.84
CA GLU A 239 -9.43 -15.08 -26.80
C GLU A 239 -9.74 -15.66 -25.42
N SER A 240 -8.73 -16.18 -24.75
CA SER A 240 -8.85 -16.81 -23.43
C SER A 240 -8.80 -15.80 -22.29
N GLY A 241 -8.05 -14.71 -22.44
CA GLY A 241 -7.90 -13.69 -21.41
C GLY A 241 -6.92 -14.08 -20.31
N ILE A 242 -7.27 -13.67 -19.08
CA ILE A 242 -6.48 -13.94 -17.86
C ILE A 242 -7.34 -14.79 -16.93
N ASN A 243 -6.85 -15.94 -16.51
CA ASN A 243 -7.68 -16.94 -15.82
C ASN A 243 -6.99 -17.54 -14.59
N ILE A 244 -7.84 -18.04 -13.68
CA ILE A 244 -7.44 -19.06 -12.71
C ILE A 244 -7.86 -20.40 -13.28
N GLU A 245 -6.92 -21.28 -13.54
CA GLU A 245 -7.18 -22.53 -14.24
C GLU A 245 -6.23 -23.65 -13.80
N PRO A 246 -6.54 -24.92 -14.11
CA PRO A 246 -5.62 -26.03 -13.89
C PRO A 246 -4.33 -25.89 -14.71
N VAL A 247 -3.21 -26.28 -14.13
CA VAL A 247 -1.93 -26.36 -14.85
C VAL A 247 -2.05 -27.34 -16.01
N PHE A 248 -1.89 -26.87 -17.25
CA PHE A 248 -2.00 -27.74 -18.42
C PHE A 248 -0.70 -28.52 -18.70
N PRO A 249 -0.78 -29.64 -19.41
CA PRO A 249 0.36 -30.50 -19.64
C PRO A 249 1.45 -29.88 -20.52
N GLY A 250 2.64 -30.47 -20.52
CA GLY A 250 3.76 -30.00 -21.34
C GLY A 250 4.64 -28.98 -20.67
N VAL A 251 4.57 -28.87 -19.35
CA VAL A 251 5.46 -27.98 -18.55
C VAL A 251 6.92 -28.31 -18.88
N ARG A 252 7.68 -27.30 -19.27
CA ARG A 252 9.11 -27.43 -19.58
C ARG A 252 9.95 -27.38 -18.30
N ASN A 253 9.74 -26.38 -17.47
CA ASN A 253 10.37 -26.25 -16.15
C ASN A 253 9.53 -25.38 -15.21
N VAL A 254 9.81 -25.51 -13.94
CA VAL A 254 9.26 -24.68 -12.85
C VAL A 254 10.43 -24.00 -12.16
N ARG A 255 10.27 -22.72 -11.83
CA ARG A 255 11.31 -21.92 -11.19
C ARG A 255 10.82 -21.29 -9.90
N ARG A 256 11.61 -21.42 -8.84
CA ARG A 256 11.41 -20.75 -7.55
C ARG A 256 12.41 -19.63 -7.37
N PHE A 257 11.94 -18.43 -7.03
CA PHE A 257 12.73 -17.21 -6.82
C PHE A 257 12.70 -16.71 -5.38
N LEU A 258 12.00 -17.41 -4.48
CA LEU A 258 11.75 -16.99 -3.09
C LEU A 258 12.38 -17.95 -2.09
#